data_fa9f3039d2b6776dd85750cb5e6f013e
#
_entry.id   fa9f3039d2b6776dd85750cb5e6f013e
#
_cell.length_a   1.000
_cell.length_b   1.000
_cell.length_c   1.000
_cell.angle_alpha   90.00
_cell.angle_beta   90.00
_cell.angle_gamma   90.00
#
_symmetry.space_group_name_H-M   'P 1'
#
loop_
_entity.id
_entity.type
_entity.pdbx_description
1 polymer ?
#
loop_
_entity_poly.entity_id
_entity_poly.type
_entity_poly.pdbx_seq_one_letter_code
_entity_poly.pdbx_strand_id
1 'polypeptide(L)'
;GSVYVPAEAAQNYTTSGLDYSYGPQKKENRLLTLYANYNKLVESIKSSFDVTAGYDYQYWKATTPLYYEMNTLGEIQKTSKAKDERHVLLSYYGRLNYSFDSRYMLTTTIRRDATSRFAKNVRWGTFPSVALGWRVTEESFLKDNKVLSNLKIRASYGVTGQQDGIGNYNYLPIYTQSQNGAEGIMGNEYIHTYRPSSYVPDLKWETTTSWN
;
A
#
# COMPACT_ATOMS: atom_id res chain seq x y z
N GLY A 1 -24.76 5.85 -14.82
CA GLY A 1 -24.51 5.97 -16.25
C GLY A 1 -24.78 4.65 -16.96
N SER A 2 -25.08 4.69 -18.24
CA SER A 2 -25.17 3.52 -19.10
C SER A 2 -24.25 3.71 -20.30
N VAL A 3 -23.64 2.63 -20.77
CA VAL A 3 -22.83 2.59 -21.98
C VAL A 3 -23.36 1.48 -22.88
N TYR A 4 -23.73 1.83 -24.09
CA TYR A 4 -24.16 0.88 -25.11
C TYR A 4 -22.98 0.57 -26.03
N VAL A 5 -22.70 -0.71 -26.21
CA VAL A 5 -21.67 -1.19 -27.14
C VAL A 5 -22.42 -1.94 -28.28
N PRO A 6 -22.49 -1.39 -29.48
CA PRO A 6 -23.19 -2.04 -30.62
C PRO A 6 -22.41 -3.28 -31.09
N ALA A 7 -23.13 -4.22 -31.69
CA ALA A 7 -22.57 -5.49 -32.16
C ALA A 7 -21.39 -5.34 -33.14
N GLU A 8 -21.41 -4.30 -33.95
CA GLU A 8 -20.36 -3.99 -34.93
C GLU A 8 -19.05 -3.57 -34.27
N ALA A 9 -19.11 -2.96 -33.07
CA ALA A 9 -17.94 -2.58 -32.30
C ALA A 9 -17.41 -3.72 -31.41
N ALA A 10 -18.22 -4.75 -31.18
CA ALA A 10 -17.93 -5.89 -30.30
C ALA A 10 -17.49 -7.14 -31.08
N GLN A 11 -16.59 -7.01 -32.05
CA GLN A 11 -16.15 -8.08 -32.97
C GLN A 11 -15.69 -9.38 -32.30
N ASN A 12 -15.44 -9.38 -30.99
CA ASN A 12 -15.02 -10.57 -30.24
C ASN A 12 -16.11 -11.12 -29.29
N TYR A 13 -17.32 -10.58 -29.32
CA TYR A 13 -18.43 -11.02 -28.48
C TYR A 13 -19.56 -11.61 -29.33
N THR A 14 -20.02 -12.77 -28.92
CA THR A 14 -21.08 -13.54 -29.63
C THR A 14 -22.47 -12.94 -29.46
N THR A 15 -22.62 -11.80 -28.79
CA THR A 15 -23.90 -11.15 -28.49
C THR A 15 -24.05 -9.83 -29.23
N SER A 16 -25.22 -9.62 -29.82
CA SER A 16 -25.62 -8.44 -30.58
C SER A 16 -25.85 -7.23 -29.67
N GLY A 17 -24.79 -6.50 -29.35
CA GLY A 17 -24.83 -5.29 -28.54
C GLY A 17 -25.06 -5.53 -27.04
N LEU A 18 -24.34 -4.78 -26.23
CA LEU A 18 -24.45 -4.82 -24.77
C LEU A 18 -24.66 -3.39 -24.25
N ASP A 19 -25.63 -3.22 -23.39
CA ASP A 19 -25.81 -2.00 -22.61
C ASP A 19 -25.34 -2.24 -21.17
N TYR A 20 -24.43 -1.37 -20.72
CA TYR A 20 -23.90 -1.41 -19.36
C TYR A 20 -24.55 -0.29 -18.53
N SER A 21 -25.37 -0.69 -17.57
CA SER A 21 -25.90 0.26 -16.59
C SER A 21 -25.08 0.18 -15.32
N TYR A 22 -24.44 1.29 -14.96
CA TYR A 22 -23.65 1.39 -13.73
C TYR A 22 -23.95 2.70 -12.98
N GLY A 23 -23.93 2.63 -11.65
CA GLY A 23 -24.02 3.81 -10.79
C GLY A 23 -22.64 4.43 -10.52
N PRO A 24 -22.60 5.60 -9.90
CA PRO A 24 -21.36 6.27 -9.54
C PRO A 24 -20.55 5.43 -8.54
N GLN A 25 -19.27 5.23 -8.82
CA GLN A 25 -18.33 4.72 -7.82
C GLN A 25 -18.02 5.82 -6.81
N LYS A 26 -18.05 5.47 -5.52
CA LYS A 26 -17.66 6.38 -4.44
C LYS A 26 -16.33 5.92 -3.85
N LYS A 27 -15.35 6.82 -3.84
CA LYS A 27 -14.06 6.61 -3.18
C LYS A 27 -13.94 7.59 -2.04
N GLU A 28 -13.57 7.10 -0.87
CA GLU A 28 -13.36 7.87 0.34
C GLU A 28 -11.96 7.57 0.87
N ASN A 29 -11.21 8.62 1.16
CA ASN A 29 -9.90 8.54 1.78
C ASN A 29 -9.87 9.48 2.99
N ARG A 30 -9.48 8.95 4.14
CA ARG A 30 -9.29 9.71 5.38
C ARG A 30 -7.86 9.53 5.87
N LEU A 31 -7.21 10.62 6.14
CA LEU A 31 -5.85 10.67 6.66
C LEU A 31 -5.84 11.44 7.98
N LEU A 32 -5.23 10.85 8.99
CA LEU A 32 -4.86 11.53 10.22
C LEU A 32 -3.36 11.35 10.42
N THR A 33 -2.63 12.46 10.51
CA THR A 33 -1.21 12.49 10.83
C THR A 33 -1.00 13.30 12.11
N LEU A 34 -0.34 12.70 13.07
CA LEU A 34 0.10 13.35 14.30
C LEU A 34 1.60 13.18 14.43
N TYR A 35 2.32 14.26 14.69
CA TYR A 35 3.75 14.17 14.94
C TYR A 35 4.22 15.24 15.93
N ALA A 36 5.32 14.92 16.58
CA ALA A 36 6.08 15.86 17.41
C ALA A 36 7.51 15.91 16.88
N ASN A 37 8.07 17.11 16.86
CA ASN A 37 9.45 17.34 16.50
C ASN A 37 10.15 18.12 17.62
N TYR A 38 11.38 17.71 17.95
CA TYR A 38 12.21 18.37 18.91
C TYR A 38 13.60 18.62 18.32
N ASN A 39 14.00 19.89 18.28
CA ASN A 39 15.28 20.32 17.80
C ASN A 39 16.10 20.93 18.93
N LYS A 40 17.35 20.54 19.05
CA LYS A 40 18.28 21.15 20.00
C LYS A 40 19.70 21.21 19.47
N LEU A 41 20.28 22.40 19.54
CA LEU A 41 21.71 22.64 19.38
C LEU A 41 22.35 22.73 20.76
N VAL A 42 23.39 21.94 20.99
CA VAL A 42 24.19 21.96 22.20
C VAL A 42 25.60 22.42 21.82
N GLU A 43 25.83 23.72 21.92
CA GLU A 43 27.07 24.37 21.46
C GLU A 43 28.31 23.86 22.20
N SER A 44 28.19 23.58 23.51
CA SER A 44 29.31 23.10 24.33
C SER A 44 29.93 21.79 23.82
N ILE A 45 29.14 20.95 23.14
CA ILE A 45 29.60 19.70 22.54
C ILE A 45 29.48 19.72 21.02
N LYS A 46 29.24 20.88 20.42
CA LYS A 46 29.07 21.09 18.95
C LYS A 46 28.10 20.10 18.32
N SER A 47 27.02 19.75 19.01
CA SER A 47 26.09 18.72 18.60
C SER A 47 24.71 19.27 18.34
N SER A 48 24.11 18.86 17.24
CA SER A 48 22.74 19.18 16.88
C SER A 48 21.91 17.90 16.82
N PHE A 49 20.75 17.94 17.45
CA PHE A 49 19.77 16.87 17.50
C PHE A 49 18.46 17.35 16.89
N ASP A 50 17.89 16.57 16.02
CA ASP A 50 16.54 16.74 15.49
C ASP A 50 15.81 15.40 15.57
N VAL A 51 14.84 15.31 16.47
CA VAL A 51 14.08 14.10 16.76
C VAL A 51 12.64 14.32 16.35
N THR A 52 12.14 13.44 15.51
CA THR A 52 10.73 13.42 15.13
C THR A 52 10.12 12.07 15.52
N ALA A 53 8.95 12.10 16.14
CA ALA A 53 8.13 10.92 16.36
C ALA A 53 6.72 11.19 15.86
N GLY A 54 6.10 10.19 15.23
CA GLY A 54 4.79 10.41 14.62
C GLY A 54 3.95 9.14 14.49
N TYR A 55 2.71 9.39 14.19
CA TYR A 55 1.66 8.42 13.98
C TYR A 55 0.84 8.81 12.77
N ASP A 56 0.61 7.85 11.83
CA ASP A 56 -0.28 8.02 10.69
C ASP A 56 -1.39 6.97 10.74
N TYR A 57 -2.60 7.41 10.46
CA TYR A 57 -3.76 6.57 10.21
C TYR A 57 -4.34 6.91 8.85
N GLN A 58 -4.43 5.93 7.98
CA GLN A 58 -5.05 6.08 6.66
C GLN A 58 -6.16 5.06 6.49
N TYR A 59 -7.30 5.53 6.01
CA TYR A 59 -8.47 4.73 5.72
C TYR A 59 -8.91 4.96 4.28
N TRP A 60 -9.05 3.89 3.53
CA TRP A 60 -9.59 3.92 2.17
C TRP A 60 -10.85 3.08 2.09
N LYS A 61 -11.84 3.62 1.39
CA LYS A 61 -13.07 2.93 1.06
C LYS A 61 -13.40 3.17 -0.41
N ALA A 62 -13.72 2.09 -1.13
CA ALA A 62 -14.25 2.16 -2.48
C ALA A 62 -15.57 1.39 -2.53
N THR A 63 -16.65 2.08 -2.87
CA THR A 63 -17.98 1.51 -3.03
C THR A 63 -18.31 1.47 -4.51
N THR A 64 -18.52 0.27 -5.05
CA THR A 64 -19.04 0.06 -6.39
C THR A 64 -20.50 -0.37 -6.25
N PRO A 65 -21.47 0.36 -6.83
CA PRO A 65 -22.87 -0.01 -6.77
C PRO A 65 -23.15 -1.26 -7.62
N LEU A 66 -24.31 -1.85 -7.40
CA LEU A 66 -24.85 -2.87 -8.29
C LEU A 66 -24.97 -2.32 -9.70
N TYR A 67 -24.61 -3.10 -10.71
CA TYR A 67 -24.82 -2.76 -12.12
C TYR A 67 -25.25 -3.98 -12.93
N TYR A 68 -25.83 -3.72 -14.08
CA TYR A 68 -26.36 -4.73 -14.99
C TYR A 68 -25.68 -4.62 -16.35
N GLU A 69 -25.46 -5.79 -16.97
CA GLU A 69 -25.16 -5.91 -18.39
C GLU A 69 -26.46 -6.35 -19.06
N MET A 70 -26.97 -5.60 -20.03
CA MET A 70 -28.22 -5.82 -20.70
C MET A 70 -27.99 -5.96 -22.21
N ASN A 71 -28.82 -6.80 -22.87
CA ASN A 71 -28.85 -6.85 -24.33
C ASN A 71 -29.63 -5.67 -24.91
N THR A 72 -29.70 -5.60 -26.26
CA THR A 72 -30.43 -4.55 -26.97
C THR A 72 -31.95 -4.56 -26.73
N LEU A 73 -32.49 -5.61 -26.17
CA LEU A 73 -33.91 -5.75 -25.81
C LEU A 73 -34.19 -5.30 -24.36
N GLY A 74 -33.15 -4.89 -23.62
CA GLY A 74 -33.27 -4.50 -22.23
C GLY A 74 -33.27 -5.69 -21.24
N GLU A 75 -32.99 -6.90 -21.71
CA GLU A 75 -32.92 -8.09 -20.85
C GLU A 75 -31.59 -8.16 -20.15
N ILE A 76 -31.63 -8.39 -18.84
CA ILE A 76 -30.42 -8.50 -17.99
C ILE A 76 -29.69 -9.80 -18.31
N GLN A 77 -28.52 -9.69 -18.91
CA GLN A 77 -27.63 -10.81 -19.23
C GLN A 77 -26.75 -11.17 -18.02
N LYS A 78 -26.33 -10.15 -17.24
CA LYS A 78 -25.49 -10.35 -16.07
C LYS A 78 -25.74 -9.28 -15.02
N THR A 79 -25.68 -9.69 -13.77
CA THR A 79 -25.78 -8.78 -12.62
C THR A 79 -24.45 -8.78 -11.86
N SER A 80 -23.82 -7.63 -11.76
CA SER A 80 -22.65 -7.45 -10.91
C SER A 80 -23.06 -6.90 -9.55
N LYS A 81 -22.80 -7.67 -8.51
CA LYS A 81 -23.19 -7.31 -7.13
C LYS A 81 -22.46 -6.04 -6.67
N ALA A 82 -23.13 -5.28 -5.83
CA ALA A 82 -22.47 -4.15 -5.13
C ALA A 82 -21.25 -4.64 -4.35
N LYS A 83 -20.18 -3.87 -4.41
CA LYS A 83 -18.91 -4.19 -3.74
C LYS A 83 -18.48 -3.03 -2.85
N ASP A 84 -18.12 -3.33 -1.63
CA ASP A 84 -17.61 -2.38 -0.64
C ASP A 84 -16.22 -2.85 -0.19
N GLU A 85 -15.19 -2.21 -0.69
CA GLU A 85 -13.80 -2.51 -0.38
C GLU A 85 -13.23 -1.49 0.57
N ARG A 86 -12.56 -1.95 1.59
CA ARG A 86 -11.93 -1.10 2.61
C ARG A 86 -10.56 -1.61 2.95
N HIS A 87 -9.64 -0.68 3.20
CA HIS A 87 -8.39 -1.03 3.87
C HIS A 87 -7.90 0.11 4.77
N VAL A 88 -7.13 -0.26 5.75
CA VAL A 88 -6.55 0.64 6.75
C VAL A 88 -5.05 0.41 6.78
N LEU A 89 -4.32 1.49 6.84
CA LEU A 89 -2.89 1.51 7.15
C LEU A 89 -2.67 2.35 8.41
N LEU A 90 -1.93 1.79 9.34
CA LEU A 90 -1.57 2.43 10.59
C LEU A 90 -0.06 2.38 10.73
N SER A 91 0.56 3.50 11.06
CA SER A 91 2.00 3.64 11.11
C SER A 91 2.45 4.37 12.36
N TYR A 92 3.52 3.88 12.97
CA TYR A 92 4.31 4.61 13.96
C TYR A 92 5.70 4.81 13.40
N TYR A 93 6.25 5.99 13.56
CA TYR A 93 7.59 6.26 13.10
C TYR A 93 8.38 7.15 14.05
N GLY A 94 9.69 6.94 14.06
CA GLY A 94 10.66 7.78 14.74
C GLY A 94 11.85 8.05 13.82
N ARG A 95 12.34 9.29 13.85
CA ARG A 95 13.54 9.73 13.13
C ARG A 95 14.43 10.52 14.06
N LEU A 96 15.71 10.23 14.01
CA LEU A 96 16.76 11.03 14.62
C LEU A 96 17.71 11.50 13.53
N ASN A 97 17.90 12.81 13.43
CA ASN A 97 19.00 13.42 12.71
C ASN A 97 19.98 13.97 13.75
N TYR A 98 21.20 13.52 13.70
CA TYR A 98 22.28 13.96 14.57
C TYR A 98 23.42 14.52 13.74
N SER A 99 23.98 15.65 14.17
CA SER A 99 25.14 16.23 13.55
C SER A 99 26.14 16.65 14.63
N PHE A 100 27.37 16.22 14.43
CA PHE A 100 28.50 16.60 15.28
C PHE A 100 29.48 17.48 14.51
N ASP A 101 29.76 18.66 15.05
CA ASP A 101 30.68 19.68 14.53
C ASP A 101 30.44 20.01 13.04
N SER A 102 29.19 19.86 12.56
CA SER A 102 28.81 19.99 11.15
C SER A 102 29.59 19.08 10.18
N ARG A 103 30.39 18.15 10.70
CA ARG A 103 31.26 17.23 9.94
C ARG A 103 30.66 15.84 9.84
N TYR A 104 30.20 15.30 10.94
CA TYR A 104 29.67 13.95 11.03
C TYR A 104 28.15 14.01 11.18
N MET A 105 27.46 13.30 10.35
CA MET A 105 25.99 13.27 10.31
C MET A 105 25.50 11.84 10.41
N LEU A 106 24.52 11.61 11.27
CA LEU A 106 23.81 10.36 11.41
C LEU A 106 22.30 10.64 11.24
N THR A 107 21.67 9.94 10.34
CA THR A 107 20.22 9.86 10.29
C THR A 107 19.80 8.42 10.56
N THR A 108 18.92 8.20 11.52
CA THR A 108 18.28 6.89 11.71
C THR A 108 16.78 7.05 11.73
N THR A 109 16.09 6.11 11.12
CA THR A 109 14.63 6.07 11.08
C THR A 109 14.17 4.66 11.40
N ILE A 110 13.12 4.54 12.18
CA ILE A 110 12.38 3.31 12.37
C ILE A 110 10.91 3.60 12.05
N ARG A 111 10.33 2.78 11.19
CA ARG A 111 8.90 2.82 10.87
C ARG A 111 8.29 1.46 11.11
N ARG A 112 7.13 1.45 11.76
CA ARG A 112 6.37 0.23 12.02
C ARG A 112 4.96 0.42 11.49
N ASP A 113 4.62 -0.36 10.47
CA ASP A 113 3.37 -0.25 9.73
C ASP A 113 2.52 -1.49 9.94
N ALA A 114 1.20 -1.30 10.06
CA ALA A 114 0.23 -2.37 10.05
C ALA A 114 -0.82 -2.10 8.97
N THR A 115 -1.12 -3.12 8.18
CA THR A 115 -2.17 -3.05 7.16
C THR A 115 -3.27 -4.05 7.41
N SER A 116 -4.52 -3.68 7.12
CA SER A 116 -5.66 -4.59 7.17
C SER A 116 -5.71 -5.59 6.01
N ARG A 117 -4.78 -5.50 5.05
CA ARG A 117 -4.65 -6.47 3.94
C ARG A 117 -4.06 -7.81 4.36
N PHE A 118 -3.48 -7.88 5.56
CA PHE A 118 -2.85 -9.08 6.10
C PHE A 118 -3.59 -9.61 7.33
N ALA A 119 -3.43 -10.90 7.59
CA ALA A 119 -3.96 -11.54 8.78
C ALA A 119 -3.39 -10.92 10.07
N LYS A 120 -4.12 -11.06 11.18
CA LYS A 120 -3.81 -10.38 12.45
C LYS A 120 -2.39 -10.65 12.96
N ASN A 121 -1.88 -11.85 12.78
CA ASN A 121 -0.56 -12.31 13.23
C ASN A 121 0.62 -11.80 12.39
N VAL A 122 0.39 -11.40 11.13
CA VAL A 122 1.45 -11.01 10.16
C VAL A 122 1.30 -9.58 9.61
N ARG A 123 0.34 -8.82 10.10
CA ARG A 123 0.01 -7.48 9.57
C ARG A 123 1.06 -6.39 9.85
N TRP A 124 1.90 -6.60 10.87
CA TRP A 124 2.91 -5.62 11.26
C TRP A 124 4.22 -5.86 10.53
N GLY A 125 4.73 -4.81 9.88
CA GLY A 125 6.08 -4.72 9.33
C GLY A 125 6.91 -3.68 10.08
N THR A 126 8.21 -3.90 10.20
CA THR A 126 9.15 -2.95 10.79
C THR A 126 10.26 -2.64 9.80
N PHE A 127 10.48 -1.37 9.52
CA PHE A 127 11.33 -0.87 8.44
C PHE A 127 12.37 0.11 9.02
N PRO A 128 13.53 -0.40 9.44
CA PRO A 128 14.62 0.44 9.92
C PRO A 128 15.43 1.02 8.76
N SER A 129 16.04 2.18 8.98
CA SER A 129 17.05 2.73 8.11
C SER A 129 18.10 3.52 8.90
N VAL A 130 19.32 3.53 8.38
CA VAL A 130 20.44 4.31 8.91
C VAL A 130 21.22 4.92 7.76
N ALA A 131 21.63 6.17 7.92
CA ALA A 131 22.50 6.86 6.98
C ALA A 131 23.59 7.62 7.75
N LEU A 132 24.81 7.50 7.25
CA LEU A 132 25.97 8.20 7.75
C LEU A 132 26.45 9.21 6.69
N GLY A 133 26.90 10.34 7.15
CA GLY A 133 27.50 11.36 6.30
C GLY A 133 28.75 11.93 6.93
N TRP A 134 29.80 12.07 6.14
CA TRP A 134 31.04 12.68 6.55
C TRP A 134 31.44 13.79 5.59
N ARG A 135 31.55 15.02 6.09
CA ARG A 135 32.02 16.17 5.33
C ARG A 135 33.54 16.26 5.48
N VAL A 136 34.26 15.66 4.54
CA VAL A 136 35.71 15.52 4.58
C VAL A 136 36.41 16.86 4.45
N THR A 137 35.83 17.82 3.72
CA THR A 137 36.40 19.18 3.54
C THR A 137 36.46 20.00 4.83
N GLU A 138 35.70 19.64 5.85
CA GLU A 138 35.73 20.31 7.16
C GLU A 138 36.84 19.77 8.09
N GLU A 139 37.56 18.72 7.66
CA GLU A 139 38.66 18.17 8.41
C GLU A 139 39.90 19.07 8.30
N SER A 140 40.70 19.10 9.37
CA SER A 140 41.88 19.97 9.47
C SER A 140 42.88 19.77 8.31
N PHE A 141 42.99 18.57 7.78
CA PHE A 141 43.91 18.24 6.68
C PHE A 141 43.41 18.68 5.28
N LEU A 142 42.11 19.06 5.11
CA LEU A 142 41.53 19.53 3.86
C LEU A 142 40.97 20.95 3.95
N LYS A 143 40.92 21.55 5.14
CA LYS A 143 40.23 22.83 5.34
C LYS A 143 40.78 23.98 4.50
N ASP A 144 42.08 23.97 4.19
CA ASP A 144 42.77 25.00 3.41
C ASP A 144 42.98 24.62 1.95
N ASN A 145 42.33 23.54 1.50
CA ASN A 145 42.46 23.09 0.10
C ASN A 145 41.66 23.97 -0.84
N LYS A 146 42.38 24.60 -1.79
CA LYS A 146 41.80 25.53 -2.76
C LYS A 146 41.16 24.84 -3.97
N VAL A 147 41.36 23.52 -4.13
CA VAL A 147 40.85 22.73 -5.27
C VAL A 147 39.52 22.06 -4.94
N LEU A 148 39.38 21.56 -3.71
CA LEU A 148 38.18 20.86 -3.23
C LEU A 148 37.36 21.81 -2.37
N SER A 149 36.28 22.36 -2.91
CA SER A 149 35.36 23.23 -2.16
C SER A 149 34.38 22.48 -1.27
N ASN A 150 33.97 21.26 -1.65
CA ASN A 150 33.07 20.43 -0.86
C ASN A 150 33.23 18.94 -1.24
N LEU A 151 33.67 18.14 -0.28
CA LEU A 151 33.70 16.68 -0.38
C LEU A 151 32.90 16.09 0.76
N LYS A 152 31.84 15.37 0.44
CA LYS A 152 30.99 14.67 1.39
C LYS A 152 30.86 13.20 0.99
N ILE A 153 31.23 12.30 1.89
CA ILE A 153 31.02 10.86 1.77
C ILE A 153 29.72 10.50 2.48
N ARG A 154 28.94 9.62 1.88
CA ARG A 154 27.66 9.11 2.45
C ARG A 154 27.63 7.60 2.34
N ALA A 155 27.07 6.95 3.36
CA ALA A 155 26.74 5.54 3.33
C ALA A 155 25.35 5.37 3.94
N SER A 156 24.53 4.51 3.38
CA SER A 156 23.20 4.26 3.93
C SER A 156 22.78 2.80 3.77
N TYR A 157 21.95 2.37 4.71
CA TYR A 157 21.29 1.08 4.72
C TYR A 157 19.82 1.29 5.08
N GLY A 158 18.91 0.59 4.42
CA GLY A 158 17.49 0.71 4.73
C GLY A 158 16.69 -0.50 4.26
N VAL A 159 15.61 -0.75 4.98
CA VAL A 159 14.59 -1.73 4.65
C VAL A 159 13.29 -0.99 4.38
N THR A 160 12.66 -1.29 3.24
CA THR A 160 11.34 -0.76 2.88
C THR A 160 10.34 -1.89 2.74
N GLY A 161 9.08 -1.62 3.05
CA GLY A 161 7.97 -2.56 2.91
C GLY A 161 7.07 -2.19 1.73
N GLN A 162 6.59 -3.21 1.04
CA GLN A 162 5.65 -3.10 -0.07
C GLN A 162 4.40 -3.92 0.22
N GLN A 163 3.23 -3.36 -0.07
CA GLN A 163 1.93 -4.04 0.01
C GLN A 163 1.07 -3.84 -1.25
N ASP A 164 1.59 -3.14 -2.26
CA ASP A 164 0.84 -2.87 -3.49
C ASP A 164 0.67 -4.13 -4.32
N GLY A 165 -0.43 -4.20 -5.07
CA GLY A 165 -0.81 -5.40 -5.81
C GLY A 165 -1.52 -6.48 -4.97
N ILE A 166 -1.58 -6.34 -3.64
CA ILE A 166 -2.24 -7.28 -2.76
C ILE A 166 -3.69 -6.85 -2.53
N GLY A 167 -4.63 -7.76 -2.80
CA GLY A 167 -6.06 -7.51 -2.57
C GLY A 167 -6.39 -7.37 -1.08
N ASN A 168 -7.45 -6.61 -0.77
CA ASN A 168 -7.81 -6.28 0.61
C ASN A 168 -8.20 -7.49 1.48
N TYR A 169 -8.54 -8.64 0.87
CA TYR A 169 -9.10 -9.79 1.57
C TYR A 169 -8.45 -11.12 1.19
N ASN A 170 -7.28 -11.11 0.53
CA ASN A 170 -6.62 -12.32 0.05
C ASN A 170 -6.19 -13.30 1.17
N TYR A 171 -6.15 -12.84 2.41
CA TYR A 171 -5.86 -13.67 3.58
C TYR A 171 -7.08 -14.38 4.16
N LEU A 172 -8.29 -14.07 3.67
CA LEU A 172 -9.53 -14.69 4.14
C LEU A 172 -9.89 -15.88 3.26
N PRO A 173 -10.32 -17.00 3.87
CA PRO A 173 -10.91 -18.09 3.12
C PRO A 173 -12.26 -17.65 2.56
N ILE A 174 -12.36 -17.55 1.23
CA ILE A 174 -13.58 -17.21 0.51
C ILE A 174 -14.05 -18.46 -0.20
N TYR A 175 -15.36 -18.74 -0.16
CA TYR A 175 -15.97 -19.83 -0.90
C TYR A 175 -16.62 -19.30 -2.17
N THR A 176 -16.36 -19.97 -3.28
CA THR A 176 -17.00 -19.69 -4.56
C THR A 176 -18.10 -20.70 -4.80
N GLN A 177 -19.29 -20.23 -5.06
CA GLN A 177 -20.45 -21.05 -5.43
C GLN A 177 -20.26 -21.61 -6.83
N SER A 178 -20.74 -22.83 -7.07
CA SER A 178 -20.80 -23.40 -8.40
C SER A 178 -21.68 -22.57 -9.33
N GLN A 179 -21.34 -22.57 -10.63
CA GLN A 179 -22.16 -21.93 -11.65
C GLN A 179 -23.42 -22.77 -11.92
N ASN A 180 -24.45 -22.14 -12.50
CA ASN A 180 -25.64 -22.85 -12.97
C ASN A 180 -25.23 -23.95 -13.97
N GLY A 181 -25.78 -25.13 -13.82
CA GLY A 181 -25.40 -26.31 -14.58
C GLY A 181 -24.21 -27.11 -14.04
N ALA A 182 -23.58 -26.61 -12.96
CA ALA A 182 -22.53 -27.31 -12.22
C ALA A 182 -22.93 -27.53 -10.74
N GLU A 183 -24.21 -27.78 -10.51
CA GLU A 183 -24.77 -28.12 -9.21
C GLU A 183 -24.49 -29.60 -8.85
N GLY A 184 -24.42 -29.90 -7.58
CA GLY A 184 -24.42 -31.24 -7.06
C GLY A 184 -25.85 -31.76 -6.85
N ILE A 185 -26.07 -33.05 -7.07
CA ILE A 185 -27.38 -33.69 -6.78
C ILE A 185 -27.34 -34.18 -5.33
N MET A 186 -28.29 -33.73 -4.51
CA MET A 186 -28.55 -34.27 -3.18
C MET A 186 -30.00 -34.75 -3.11
N GLY A 187 -30.19 -36.08 -3.03
CA GLY A 187 -31.48 -36.65 -3.20
C GLY A 187 -32.05 -36.42 -4.59
N ASN A 188 -33.19 -35.72 -4.72
CA ASN A 188 -33.83 -35.37 -5.99
C ASN A 188 -33.69 -33.87 -6.30
N GLU A 189 -32.80 -33.11 -5.60
CA GLU A 189 -32.65 -31.69 -5.79
C GLU A 189 -31.24 -31.37 -6.29
N TYR A 190 -31.14 -30.39 -7.21
CA TYR A 190 -29.88 -29.78 -7.61
C TYR A 190 -29.56 -28.66 -6.64
N ILE A 191 -28.41 -28.77 -6.00
CA ILE A 191 -27.93 -27.75 -5.06
C ILE A 191 -26.60 -27.17 -5.50
N HIS A 192 -26.44 -25.90 -5.29
CA HIS A 192 -25.14 -25.28 -5.50
C HIS A 192 -24.12 -25.80 -4.51
N THR A 193 -22.99 -26.23 -5.01
CA THR A 193 -21.84 -26.59 -4.20
C THR A 193 -20.91 -25.40 -4.01
N TYR A 194 -20.14 -25.44 -2.93
CA TYR A 194 -19.18 -24.39 -2.61
C TYR A 194 -17.78 -24.98 -2.57
N ARG A 195 -16.84 -24.33 -3.24
CA ARG A 195 -15.42 -24.67 -3.15
C ARG A 195 -14.66 -23.53 -2.50
N PRO A 196 -13.64 -23.81 -1.67
CA PRO A 196 -12.76 -22.76 -1.18
C PRO A 196 -12.00 -22.14 -2.37
N SER A 197 -11.94 -20.83 -2.40
CA SER A 197 -10.99 -20.11 -3.25
C SER A 197 -9.60 -20.23 -2.65
N SER A 198 -8.57 -20.13 -3.47
CA SER A 198 -7.20 -20.04 -2.94
C SER A 198 -7.08 -18.79 -2.05
N TYR A 199 -6.52 -18.97 -0.86
CA TYR A 199 -6.21 -17.89 0.06
C TYR A 199 -4.80 -18.11 0.62
N VAL A 200 -4.17 -17.03 1.07
CA VAL A 200 -2.81 -17.06 1.59
C VAL A 200 -2.83 -16.49 3.02
N PRO A 201 -2.98 -17.34 4.04
CA PRO A 201 -3.11 -16.90 5.43
C PRO A 201 -1.84 -16.21 5.96
N ASP A 202 -0.67 -16.59 5.43
CA ASP A 202 0.65 -16.09 5.82
C ASP A 202 1.15 -14.95 4.92
N LEU A 203 0.26 -14.33 4.16
CA LEU A 203 0.57 -13.20 3.31
C LEU A 203 1.08 -12.04 4.17
N LYS A 204 2.30 -11.62 3.92
CA LYS A 204 3.02 -10.60 4.71
C LYS A 204 3.65 -9.55 3.82
N TRP A 205 4.21 -8.53 4.45
CA TRP A 205 4.97 -7.48 3.78
C TRP A 205 6.08 -8.06 2.90
N GLU A 206 6.11 -7.63 1.65
CA GLU A 206 7.30 -7.77 0.81
C GLU A 206 8.33 -6.75 1.29
N THR A 207 9.58 -7.17 1.45
CA THR A 207 10.63 -6.29 1.96
C THR A 207 11.76 -6.17 0.96
N THR A 208 12.17 -4.94 0.72
CA THR A 208 13.34 -4.63 -0.09
C THR A 208 14.41 -4.02 0.80
N THR A 209 15.60 -4.61 0.75
CA THR A 209 16.79 -4.09 1.43
C THR A 209 17.66 -3.35 0.43
N SER A 210 18.07 -2.13 0.78
CA SER A 210 18.95 -1.32 -0.05
C SER A 210 20.12 -0.78 0.75
N TRP A 211 21.28 -0.66 0.10
CA TRP A 211 22.47 -0.03 0.64
C TRP A 211 23.11 0.85 -0.43
N ASN A 212 23.73 1.89 -0.02
CA ASN A 212 24.33 2.88 -0.92
C ASN A 212 25.58 3.49 -0.26
#